data_6e8a62cc54152ed6d6c3a485cc72d163
#
_entry.id   6e8a62cc54152ed6d6c3a485cc72d163
#
_cell.length_a   1.000
_cell.length_b   1.000
_cell.length_c   1.000
_cell.angle_alpha   90.00
_cell.angle_beta   90.00
_cell.angle_gamma   90.00
#
_symmetry.space_group_name_H-M   'P 1'
#
loop_
_entity.id
_entity.type
_entity.pdbx_description
1 polymer ?
#
loop_
_entity_poly.entity_id
_entity_poly.type
_entity_poly.pdbx_seq_one_letter_code
_entity_poly.pdbx_strand_id
1 'polypeptide(L)'
;MKQRYFCVFVVLFIAVLCQAAASERTYNVLFIQSYTSQTPWHRDLNQGLVKGFKDNGLKVNITTEYLDADFWAFRSEKVIMRRFCERARDRETDLIVTSSDEAFYTLFACGDSLPLQIPVVFFGIKYPDEKLFAAHPNVCGYTVNPDFDIILREAQRLFPKRKEVICVIDNSFLSNKGLEDFQEEWEVFQKDNPDYDMKIYNTQNQTTSHIISAICYPRNSYGRVVIAPKWSPFLSFVGKNSKAPVFATQNVG
;
A
#
# COMPACT_ATOMS: atom_id res chain seq x y z
N MET A 1 -42.27 46.67 -25.12
CA MET A 1 -42.28 45.63 -24.06
C MET A 1 -42.03 44.23 -24.60
N LYS A 2 -42.62 43.76 -25.67
CA LYS A 2 -42.49 42.37 -26.19
C LYS A 2 -41.04 41.93 -26.54
N GLN A 3 -40.23 42.86 -27.03
CA GLN A 3 -38.84 42.54 -27.44
C GLN A 3 -37.89 42.27 -26.27
N ARG A 4 -38.14 42.86 -25.09
CA ARG A 4 -37.34 42.62 -23.87
C ARG A 4 -37.57 41.20 -23.29
N TYR A 5 -38.77 40.71 -23.34
CA TYR A 5 -39.10 39.36 -22.86
C TYR A 5 -38.57 38.30 -23.80
N PHE A 6 -38.52 38.55 -25.11
CA PHE A 6 -37.94 37.63 -26.07
C PHE A 6 -36.44 37.44 -25.86
N CYS A 7 -35.67 38.51 -25.59
CA CYS A 7 -34.25 38.41 -25.27
C CYS A 7 -33.99 37.65 -23.97
N VAL A 8 -34.80 37.87 -22.93
CA VAL A 8 -34.67 37.14 -21.67
C VAL A 8 -34.98 35.65 -21.85
N PHE A 9 -35.99 35.31 -22.66
CA PHE A 9 -36.34 33.92 -22.95
C PHE A 9 -35.26 33.20 -23.75
N VAL A 10 -34.64 33.85 -24.73
CA VAL A 10 -33.52 33.34 -25.51
C VAL A 10 -32.28 33.10 -24.64
N VAL A 11 -31.95 34.02 -23.74
CA VAL A 11 -30.82 33.89 -22.81
C VAL A 11 -31.06 32.75 -21.81
N LEU A 12 -32.26 32.60 -21.26
CA LEU A 12 -32.63 31.50 -20.40
C LEU A 12 -32.61 30.15 -21.13
N PHE A 13 -33.08 30.10 -22.37
CA PHE A 13 -33.06 28.90 -23.21
C PHE A 13 -31.64 28.46 -23.56
N ILE A 14 -30.76 29.41 -23.88
CA ILE A 14 -29.33 29.15 -24.10
C ILE A 14 -28.66 28.68 -22.81
N ALA A 15 -28.97 29.25 -21.65
CA ALA A 15 -28.42 28.82 -20.37
C ALA A 15 -28.86 27.41 -20.02
N VAL A 16 -30.12 27.03 -20.31
CA VAL A 16 -30.64 25.64 -20.11
C VAL A 16 -29.99 24.68 -21.10
N LEU A 17 -29.78 25.10 -22.36
CA LEU A 17 -29.08 24.28 -23.36
C LEU A 17 -27.59 24.10 -23.02
N CYS A 18 -26.93 25.10 -22.44
CA CYS A 18 -25.56 25.00 -21.95
C CYS A 18 -25.44 24.05 -20.73
N GLN A 19 -26.46 23.99 -19.87
CA GLN A 19 -26.49 23.02 -18.78
C GLN A 19 -26.79 21.60 -19.27
N ALA A 20 -27.63 21.43 -20.31
CA ALA A 20 -27.92 20.12 -20.90
C ALA A 20 -26.74 19.56 -21.75
N ALA A 21 -25.82 20.43 -22.18
CA ALA A 21 -24.63 20.05 -22.95
C ALA A 21 -23.39 19.78 -22.09
N ALA A 22 -23.52 19.79 -20.76
CA ALA A 22 -22.50 19.21 -19.90
C ALA A 22 -22.50 17.69 -20.14
N SER A 23 -21.85 17.26 -21.24
CA SER A 23 -21.55 15.85 -21.48
C SER A 23 -20.92 15.31 -20.19
N GLU A 24 -21.56 14.35 -19.56
CA GLU A 24 -20.99 13.72 -18.37
C GLU A 24 -19.64 13.11 -18.76
N ARG A 25 -18.58 13.87 -18.46
CA ARG A 25 -17.21 13.44 -18.75
C ARG A 25 -16.95 12.13 -18.03
N THR A 26 -16.47 11.15 -18.75
CA THR A 26 -15.94 9.92 -18.16
C THR A 26 -14.44 10.10 -17.97
N TYR A 27 -13.98 9.90 -16.73
CA TYR A 27 -12.56 10.03 -16.38
C TYR A 27 -11.86 8.67 -16.48
N ASN A 28 -10.65 8.68 -17.02
CA ASN A 28 -9.80 7.49 -17.09
C ASN A 28 -8.87 7.45 -15.87
N VAL A 29 -9.00 6.43 -15.06
CA VAL A 29 -8.23 6.22 -13.84
C VAL A 29 -7.31 5.02 -14.00
N LEU A 30 -6.01 5.21 -13.80
CA LEU A 30 -5.05 4.12 -13.67
C LEU A 30 -4.82 3.84 -12.19
N PHE A 31 -5.19 2.64 -11.73
CA PHE A 31 -4.95 2.20 -10.37
C PHE A 31 -3.81 1.18 -10.33
N ILE A 32 -2.67 1.53 -9.74
CA ILE A 32 -1.48 0.70 -9.62
C ILE A 32 -1.39 0.17 -8.20
N GLN A 33 -1.42 -1.14 -8.06
CA GLN A 33 -1.32 -1.81 -6.77
C GLN A 33 0.04 -2.48 -6.62
N SER A 34 0.64 -2.39 -5.42
CA SER A 34 1.97 -2.95 -5.16
C SER A 34 2.00 -4.47 -5.23
N TYR A 35 0.93 -5.14 -4.81
CA TYR A 35 0.89 -6.60 -4.66
C TYR A 35 -0.18 -7.23 -5.55
N THR A 36 -0.31 -8.55 -5.48
CA THR A 36 -1.24 -9.31 -6.34
C THR A 36 -2.71 -8.98 -6.06
N SER A 37 -3.57 -9.28 -7.05
CA SER A 37 -5.04 -9.12 -6.92
C SER A 37 -5.66 -10.00 -5.84
N GLN A 38 -4.96 -11.03 -5.37
CA GLN A 38 -5.45 -11.97 -4.37
C GLN A 38 -5.28 -11.46 -2.94
N THR A 39 -4.52 -10.39 -2.76
CA THR A 39 -4.33 -9.76 -1.45
C THR A 39 -5.66 -9.14 -0.98
N PRO A 40 -6.21 -9.52 0.18
CA PRO A 40 -7.50 -9.01 0.66
C PRO A 40 -7.57 -7.49 0.74
N TRP A 41 -6.50 -6.85 1.20
CA TRP A 41 -6.34 -5.40 1.23
C TRP A 41 -6.61 -4.74 -0.13
N HIS A 42 -6.06 -5.30 -1.22
CA HIS A 42 -6.24 -4.77 -2.57
C HIS A 42 -7.68 -4.91 -3.06
N ARG A 43 -8.34 -5.99 -2.71
CA ARG A 43 -9.76 -6.17 -3.02
C ARG A 43 -10.61 -5.10 -2.36
N ASP A 44 -10.37 -4.83 -1.07
CA ASP A 44 -11.13 -3.85 -0.31
C ASP A 44 -10.86 -2.42 -0.81
N LEU A 45 -9.61 -2.09 -1.18
CA LEU A 45 -9.27 -0.83 -1.84
C LEU A 45 -9.98 -0.66 -3.18
N ASN A 46 -10.01 -1.69 -4.02
CA ASN A 46 -10.75 -1.65 -5.29
C ASN A 46 -12.22 -1.36 -5.07
N GLN A 47 -12.85 -2.04 -4.11
CA GLN A 47 -14.26 -1.81 -3.79
C GLN A 47 -14.51 -0.41 -3.25
N GLY A 48 -13.63 0.06 -2.35
CA GLY A 48 -13.71 1.41 -1.78
C GLY A 48 -13.56 2.49 -2.84
N LEU A 49 -12.60 2.33 -3.77
CA LEU A 49 -12.36 3.28 -4.86
C LEU A 49 -13.58 3.37 -5.80
N VAL A 50 -14.09 2.22 -6.26
CA VAL A 50 -15.29 2.16 -7.13
C VAL A 50 -16.49 2.78 -6.42
N LYS A 51 -16.71 2.43 -5.15
CA LYS A 51 -17.79 2.98 -4.35
C LYS A 51 -17.66 4.49 -4.17
N GLY A 52 -16.44 4.98 -3.88
CA GLY A 52 -16.20 6.42 -3.69
C GLY A 52 -16.53 7.23 -4.94
N PHE A 53 -16.13 6.80 -6.13
CA PHE A 53 -16.50 7.47 -7.38
C PHE A 53 -18.01 7.44 -7.62
N LYS A 54 -18.64 6.29 -7.42
CA LYS A 54 -20.08 6.12 -7.59
C LYS A 54 -20.89 7.02 -6.65
N ASP A 55 -20.53 7.05 -5.37
CA ASP A 55 -21.23 7.85 -4.36
C ASP A 55 -21.13 9.37 -4.64
N ASN A 56 -20.08 9.79 -5.34
CA ASN A 56 -19.89 11.18 -5.77
C ASN A 56 -20.40 11.46 -7.20
N GLY A 57 -21.11 10.53 -7.82
CA GLY A 57 -21.72 10.71 -9.14
C GLY A 57 -20.70 10.83 -10.29
N LEU A 58 -19.47 10.39 -10.08
CA LEU A 58 -18.41 10.47 -11.09
C LEU A 58 -18.43 9.22 -11.99
N LYS A 59 -18.45 9.44 -13.30
CA LYS A 59 -18.26 8.36 -14.29
C LYS A 59 -16.78 8.12 -14.50
N VAL A 60 -16.31 6.92 -14.24
CA VAL A 60 -14.91 6.54 -14.34
C VAL A 60 -14.71 5.22 -15.08
N ASN A 61 -13.64 5.15 -15.87
CA ASN A 61 -13.07 3.93 -16.39
C ASN A 61 -11.83 3.61 -15.58
N ILE A 62 -11.88 2.62 -14.72
CA ILE A 62 -10.74 2.22 -13.89
C ILE A 62 -9.99 1.08 -14.56
N THR A 63 -8.71 1.30 -14.85
CA THR A 63 -7.77 0.25 -15.23
C THR A 63 -6.91 -0.09 -14.03
N THR A 64 -6.98 -1.31 -13.54
CA THR A 64 -6.14 -1.77 -12.42
C THR A 64 -4.95 -2.56 -12.95
N GLU A 65 -3.76 -2.19 -12.49
CA GLU A 65 -2.48 -2.85 -12.79
C GLU A 65 -1.84 -3.30 -11.49
N TYR A 66 -1.17 -4.46 -11.52
CA TYR A 66 -0.51 -5.05 -10.36
C TYR A 66 0.99 -5.09 -10.59
N LEU A 67 1.76 -4.50 -9.66
CA LEU A 67 3.22 -4.48 -9.73
C LEU A 67 3.82 -5.83 -9.31
N ASP A 68 3.08 -6.61 -8.51
CA ASP A 68 3.49 -7.90 -7.97
C ASP A 68 4.85 -7.83 -7.24
N ALA A 69 5.04 -6.78 -6.44
CA ALA A 69 6.31 -6.46 -5.77
C ALA A 69 6.84 -7.57 -4.83
N ASP A 70 6.00 -8.54 -4.46
CA ASP A 70 6.43 -9.72 -3.69
C ASP A 70 7.26 -10.71 -4.52
N PHE A 71 7.14 -10.66 -5.84
CA PHE A 71 7.76 -11.63 -6.75
C PHE A 71 8.96 -11.07 -7.51
N TRP A 72 9.09 -9.74 -7.60
CA TRP A 72 10.08 -9.09 -8.44
C TRP A 72 11.13 -8.33 -7.64
N ALA A 73 12.37 -8.30 -8.14
CA ALA A 73 13.35 -7.36 -7.66
C ALA A 73 13.03 -5.95 -8.19
N PHE A 74 13.35 -4.90 -7.43
CA PHE A 74 13.11 -3.49 -7.75
C PHE A 74 13.47 -3.07 -9.19
N ARG A 75 14.53 -3.66 -9.75
CA ARG A 75 14.92 -3.39 -11.14
C ARG A 75 13.87 -3.88 -12.15
N SER A 76 13.22 -5.01 -11.88
CA SER A 76 12.13 -5.55 -12.71
C SER A 76 10.83 -4.76 -12.50
N GLU A 77 10.55 -4.31 -11.30
CA GLU A 77 9.42 -3.42 -10.99
C GLU A 77 9.46 -2.15 -11.84
N LYS A 78 10.65 -1.52 -11.98
CA LYS A 78 10.82 -0.35 -12.86
C LYS A 78 10.48 -0.63 -14.33
N VAL A 79 10.83 -1.80 -14.84
CA VAL A 79 10.49 -2.17 -16.22
C VAL A 79 8.98 -2.34 -16.39
N ILE A 80 8.32 -2.99 -15.43
CA ILE A 80 6.87 -3.17 -15.41
C ILE A 80 6.18 -1.81 -15.30
N MET A 81 6.62 -0.96 -14.37
CA MET A 81 6.06 0.37 -14.15
C MET A 81 6.15 1.27 -15.39
N ARG A 82 7.26 1.23 -16.12
CA ARG A 82 7.39 1.98 -17.39
C ARG A 82 6.29 1.59 -18.39
N ARG A 83 5.98 0.30 -18.50
CA ARG A 83 4.87 -0.17 -19.36
C ARG A 83 3.52 0.33 -18.89
N PHE A 84 3.31 0.45 -17.57
CA PHE A 84 2.10 1.05 -17.02
C PHE A 84 2.00 2.53 -17.39
N CYS A 85 3.10 3.28 -17.27
CA CYS A 85 3.17 4.70 -17.66
C CYS A 85 2.95 4.91 -19.16
N GLU A 86 3.48 4.04 -20.01
CA GLU A 86 3.24 4.08 -21.46
C GLU A 86 1.75 3.89 -21.77
N ARG A 87 1.12 2.87 -21.18
CA ARG A 87 -0.32 2.65 -21.35
C ARG A 87 -1.18 3.78 -20.77
N ALA A 88 -0.72 4.43 -19.71
CA ALA A 88 -1.41 5.58 -19.13
C ALA A 88 -1.48 6.75 -20.11
N ARG A 89 -0.38 7.01 -20.82
CA ARG A 89 -0.32 8.06 -21.87
C ARG A 89 -1.24 7.75 -23.04
N ASP A 90 -1.19 6.50 -23.53
CA ASP A 90 -2.00 6.08 -24.67
C ASP A 90 -3.51 6.12 -24.38
N ARG A 91 -3.89 6.04 -23.12
CA ARG A 91 -5.29 6.06 -22.66
C ARG A 91 -5.78 7.41 -22.15
N GLU A 92 -5.01 8.47 -22.32
CA GLU A 92 -5.38 9.79 -21.81
C GLU A 92 -5.83 9.75 -20.34
N THR A 93 -4.98 9.18 -19.47
CA THR A 93 -5.29 8.98 -18.05
C THR A 93 -5.45 10.34 -17.34
N ASP A 94 -6.56 10.53 -16.66
CA ASP A 94 -6.88 11.74 -15.90
C ASP A 94 -6.38 11.70 -14.46
N LEU A 95 -6.23 10.49 -13.89
CA LEU A 95 -5.83 10.28 -12.50
C LEU A 95 -5.04 8.98 -12.37
N ILE A 96 -3.93 9.03 -11.66
CA ILE A 96 -3.20 7.84 -11.20
C ILE A 96 -3.49 7.65 -9.72
N VAL A 97 -3.84 6.42 -9.35
CA VAL A 97 -4.00 5.98 -7.96
C VAL A 97 -2.95 4.92 -7.68
N THR A 98 -2.26 5.01 -6.55
CA THR A 98 -1.31 3.98 -6.12
C THR A 98 -1.66 3.43 -4.75
N SER A 99 -1.36 2.16 -4.49
CA SER A 99 -1.48 1.58 -3.16
C SER A 99 -0.15 1.00 -2.69
N SER A 100 0.20 1.34 -1.45
CA SER A 100 1.44 1.00 -0.76
C SER A 100 2.70 1.64 -1.36
N ASP A 101 3.79 1.53 -0.64
CA ASP A 101 5.05 2.25 -0.92
C ASP A 101 5.69 1.82 -2.24
N GLU A 102 5.69 0.51 -2.57
CA GLU A 102 6.37 -0.01 -3.76
C GLU A 102 5.78 0.58 -5.05
N ALA A 103 4.45 0.59 -5.21
CA ALA A 103 3.82 1.16 -6.39
C ALA A 103 4.09 2.65 -6.50
N PHE A 104 3.99 3.38 -5.38
CA PHE A 104 4.22 4.81 -5.33
C PHE A 104 5.67 5.17 -5.68
N TYR A 105 6.64 4.64 -4.93
CA TYR A 105 8.04 5.00 -5.15
C TYR A 105 8.60 4.50 -6.48
N THR A 106 8.13 3.33 -6.97
CA THR A 106 8.52 2.85 -8.30
C THR A 106 7.97 3.74 -9.40
N LEU A 107 6.76 4.28 -9.24
CA LEU A 107 6.16 5.25 -10.16
C LEU A 107 7.07 6.48 -10.30
N PHE A 108 7.45 7.11 -9.19
CA PHE A 108 8.33 8.29 -9.20
C PHE A 108 9.77 7.97 -9.60
N ALA A 109 10.27 6.77 -9.31
CA ALA A 109 11.58 6.32 -9.79
C ALA A 109 11.64 6.07 -11.32
N CYS A 110 10.49 6.12 -12.00
CA CYS A 110 10.35 6.05 -13.47
C CYS A 110 10.01 7.41 -14.09
N GLY A 111 10.39 8.51 -13.44
CA GLY A 111 9.97 9.89 -13.70
C GLY A 111 10.01 10.36 -15.15
N ASP A 112 10.96 9.87 -15.98
CA ASP A 112 11.03 10.19 -17.41
C ASP A 112 9.85 9.64 -18.22
N SER A 113 9.11 8.71 -17.65
CA SER A 113 7.98 8.04 -18.30
C SER A 113 6.63 8.58 -17.87
N LEU A 114 6.58 9.38 -16.78
CA LEU A 114 5.35 9.95 -16.26
C LEU A 114 5.05 11.28 -16.91
N PRO A 115 3.81 11.51 -17.39
CA PRO A 115 3.35 12.85 -17.60
C PRO A 115 3.27 13.55 -16.23
N LEU A 116 4.23 14.43 -15.93
CA LEU A 116 4.37 15.14 -14.64
C LEU A 116 3.12 15.97 -14.25
N GLN A 117 2.11 16.02 -15.11
CA GLN A 117 0.89 16.80 -14.92
C GLN A 117 -0.32 15.96 -14.47
N ILE A 118 -0.25 14.63 -14.55
CA ILE A 118 -1.37 13.80 -14.10
C ILE A 118 -1.41 13.81 -12.57
N PRO A 119 -2.55 14.14 -11.95
CA PRO A 119 -2.72 14.01 -10.50
C PRO A 119 -2.44 12.58 -10.02
N VAL A 120 -1.77 12.45 -8.88
CA VAL A 120 -1.48 11.16 -8.25
C VAL A 120 -2.09 11.16 -6.85
N VAL A 121 -2.93 10.16 -6.58
CA VAL A 121 -3.47 9.89 -5.24
C VAL A 121 -2.89 8.58 -4.73
N PHE A 122 -2.36 8.58 -3.51
CA PHE A 122 -1.80 7.39 -2.90
C PHE A 122 -2.57 6.93 -1.67
N PHE A 123 -2.54 5.63 -1.40
CA PHE A 123 -3.08 5.01 -0.19
C PHE A 123 -2.03 4.10 0.45
N GLY A 124 -1.90 4.20 1.78
CA GLY A 124 -1.14 3.25 2.57
C GLY A 124 0.38 3.37 2.43
N ILE A 125 0.90 4.57 2.17
CA ILE A 125 2.34 4.83 2.27
C ILE A 125 2.72 4.83 3.76
N LYS A 126 3.68 4.00 4.12
CA LYS A 126 4.20 3.88 5.49
C LYS A 126 5.34 4.85 5.76
N TYR A 127 6.17 5.10 4.77
CA TYR A 127 7.38 5.91 4.89
C TYR A 127 7.33 7.09 3.92
N PRO A 128 6.58 8.16 4.26
CA PRO A 128 6.41 9.31 3.37
C PRO A 128 7.74 10.07 3.18
N ASP A 129 8.06 10.41 1.93
CA ASP A 129 9.17 11.30 1.57
C ASP A 129 8.63 12.72 1.36
N GLU A 130 8.79 13.57 2.37
CA GLU A 130 8.32 14.96 2.35
C GLU A 130 8.98 15.78 1.23
N LYS A 131 10.24 15.48 0.85
CA LYS A 131 10.92 16.18 -0.25
C LYS A 131 10.29 15.85 -1.59
N LEU A 132 9.90 14.59 -1.77
CA LEU A 132 9.19 14.15 -2.96
C LEU A 132 7.82 14.84 -3.04
N PHE A 133 7.08 14.90 -1.95
CA PHE A 133 5.77 15.57 -1.92
C PHE A 133 5.89 17.07 -2.17
N ALA A 134 6.88 17.73 -1.58
CA ALA A 134 7.13 19.16 -1.83
C ALA A 134 7.50 19.45 -3.30
N ALA A 135 8.18 18.52 -3.97
CA ALA A 135 8.53 18.64 -5.38
C ALA A 135 7.35 18.38 -6.35
N HIS A 136 6.29 17.72 -5.87
CA HIS A 136 5.15 17.28 -6.69
C HIS A 136 3.80 17.73 -6.10
N PRO A 137 3.38 18.98 -6.32
CA PRO A 137 2.15 19.53 -5.71
C PRO A 137 0.86 18.87 -6.22
N ASN A 138 0.93 18.07 -7.28
CA ASN A 138 -0.17 17.26 -7.81
C ASN A 138 -0.28 15.87 -7.16
N VAL A 139 0.46 15.64 -6.07
CA VAL A 139 0.46 14.39 -5.31
C VAL A 139 -0.21 14.61 -3.96
N CYS A 140 -1.18 13.75 -3.62
CA CYS A 140 -1.81 13.74 -2.31
C CYS A 140 -2.27 12.33 -1.94
N GLY A 141 -2.63 12.10 -0.69
CA GLY A 141 -3.15 10.79 -0.28
C GLY A 141 -3.10 10.55 1.22
N TYR A 142 -3.14 9.28 1.59
CA TYR A 142 -3.21 8.83 2.98
C TYR A 142 -2.02 7.96 3.32
N THR A 143 -1.31 8.33 4.39
CA THR A 143 -0.24 7.54 4.98
C THR A 143 -0.78 6.58 6.04
N VAL A 144 -0.04 5.52 6.30
CA VAL A 144 -0.30 4.57 7.38
C VAL A 144 0.95 4.51 8.24
N ASN A 145 0.81 4.74 9.53
CA ASN A 145 1.92 4.59 10.46
C ASN A 145 1.95 3.14 10.98
N PRO A 146 3.00 2.36 10.72
CA PRO A 146 3.17 1.07 11.38
C PRO A 146 3.45 1.32 12.86
N ASP A 147 2.60 0.81 13.73
CA ASP A 147 2.74 0.95 15.18
C ASP A 147 3.16 -0.40 15.76
N PHE A 148 4.45 -0.58 15.94
CA PHE A 148 5.01 -1.81 16.48
C PHE A 148 4.79 -1.94 17.99
N ASP A 149 4.65 -0.83 18.74
CA ASP A 149 4.32 -0.87 20.15
C ASP A 149 2.95 -1.52 20.35
N ILE A 150 1.95 -1.13 19.57
CA ILE A 150 0.64 -1.78 19.59
C ILE A 150 0.76 -3.28 19.30
N ILE A 151 1.54 -3.66 18.29
CA ILE A 151 1.71 -5.08 17.92
C ILE A 151 2.40 -5.86 19.06
N LEU A 152 3.43 -5.28 19.67
CA LEU A 152 4.14 -5.92 20.80
C LEU A 152 3.23 -6.08 22.01
N ARG A 153 2.46 -5.06 22.37
CA ARG A 153 1.52 -5.10 23.50
C ARG A 153 0.38 -6.07 23.25
N GLU A 154 -0.15 -6.13 22.04
CA GLU A 154 -1.18 -7.10 21.68
C GLU A 154 -0.63 -8.54 21.68
N ALA A 155 0.58 -8.74 21.17
CA ALA A 155 1.25 -10.04 21.25
C ALA A 155 1.46 -10.48 22.71
N GLN A 156 1.88 -9.57 23.57
CA GLN A 156 2.03 -9.79 25.01
C GLN A 156 0.67 -10.13 25.66
N ARG A 157 -0.36 -9.35 25.38
CA ARG A 157 -1.70 -9.52 25.94
C ARG A 157 -2.32 -10.87 25.55
N LEU A 158 -2.20 -11.24 24.28
CA LEU A 158 -2.79 -12.47 23.74
C LEU A 158 -1.97 -13.71 24.09
N PHE A 159 -0.65 -13.56 24.21
CA PHE A 159 0.29 -14.66 24.40
C PHE A 159 1.32 -14.39 25.52
N PRO A 160 0.88 -14.14 26.78
CA PRO A 160 1.75 -13.65 27.86
C PRO A 160 2.89 -14.62 28.24
N LYS A 161 2.77 -15.88 27.88
CA LYS A 161 3.79 -16.91 28.15
C LYS A 161 4.85 -17.00 27.04
N ARG A 162 4.69 -16.26 25.94
CA ARG A 162 5.62 -16.27 24.82
C ARG A 162 6.57 -15.10 24.94
N LYS A 163 7.82 -15.39 25.24
CA LYS A 163 8.83 -14.38 25.59
C LYS A 163 9.88 -14.17 24.50
N GLU A 164 9.88 -14.99 23.46
CA GLU A 164 10.80 -14.84 22.34
C GLU A 164 10.06 -14.22 21.14
N VAL A 165 10.46 -13.02 20.75
CA VAL A 165 9.95 -12.32 19.57
C VAL A 165 10.90 -12.54 18.40
N ILE A 166 10.35 -13.04 17.29
CA ILE A 166 11.10 -13.27 16.06
C ILE A 166 10.70 -12.24 15.04
N CYS A 167 11.64 -11.38 14.63
CA CYS A 167 11.47 -10.47 13.52
C CYS A 167 11.98 -11.12 12.23
N VAL A 168 11.16 -11.13 11.17
CA VAL A 168 11.54 -11.68 9.85
C VAL A 168 11.57 -10.58 8.82
N ILE A 169 12.72 -10.43 8.15
CA ILE A 169 12.98 -9.41 7.12
C ILE A 169 13.51 -10.02 5.83
N ASP A 170 13.49 -9.25 4.73
CA ASP A 170 13.92 -9.68 3.40
C ASP A 170 14.87 -8.69 2.69
N ASN A 171 15.48 -7.73 3.40
CA ASN A 171 16.34 -6.66 2.87
C ASN A 171 15.65 -5.72 1.85
N SER A 172 14.35 -5.80 1.66
CA SER A 172 13.63 -4.78 0.91
C SER A 172 13.65 -3.44 1.65
N PHE A 173 13.40 -2.36 0.93
CA PHE A 173 13.33 -1.03 1.54
C PHE A 173 12.36 -1.00 2.74
N LEU A 174 11.15 -1.53 2.56
CA LEU A 174 10.14 -1.57 3.63
C LEU A 174 10.54 -2.45 4.81
N SER A 175 11.15 -3.61 4.55
CA SER A 175 11.63 -4.48 5.64
C SER A 175 12.73 -3.82 6.46
N ASN A 176 13.66 -3.12 5.81
CA ASN A 176 14.76 -2.45 6.50
C ASN A 176 14.26 -1.26 7.30
N LYS A 177 13.39 -0.42 6.72
CA LYS A 177 12.76 0.70 7.44
C LYS A 177 11.90 0.21 8.61
N GLY A 178 11.08 -0.80 8.38
CA GLY A 178 10.27 -1.40 9.43
C GLY A 178 11.12 -2.09 10.52
N LEU A 179 12.32 -2.59 10.20
CA LEU A 179 13.24 -3.11 11.21
C LEU A 179 13.83 -1.97 12.07
N GLU A 180 14.22 -0.85 11.46
CA GLU A 180 14.70 0.34 12.19
C GLU A 180 13.64 0.78 13.22
N ASP A 181 12.41 1.04 12.77
CA ASP A 181 11.30 1.44 13.64
C ASP A 181 11.00 0.39 14.72
N PHE A 182 10.99 -0.88 14.34
CA PHE A 182 10.74 -1.97 15.27
C PHE A 182 11.81 -2.08 16.35
N GLN A 183 13.09 -1.84 16.01
CA GLN A 183 14.17 -1.86 16.97
C GLN A 183 14.08 -0.70 17.97
N GLU A 184 13.71 0.51 17.52
CA GLU A 184 13.50 1.64 18.39
C GLU A 184 12.36 1.38 19.40
N GLU A 185 11.24 0.88 18.95
CA GLU A 185 10.11 0.54 19.82
C GLU A 185 10.39 -0.68 20.71
N TRP A 186 11.18 -1.65 20.21
CA TRP A 186 11.63 -2.77 21.01
C TRP A 186 12.49 -2.33 22.21
N GLU A 187 13.40 -1.39 22.04
CA GLU A 187 14.21 -0.86 23.12
C GLU A 187 13.36 -0.25 24.24
N VAL A 188 12.27 0.40 23.89
CA VAL A 188 11.30 0.94 24.86
C VAL A 188 10.52 -0.19 25.54
N PHE A 189 9.98 -1.12 24.76
CA PHE A 189 9.22 -2.27 25.26
C PHE A 189 10.04 -3.15 26.21
N GLN A 190 11.30 -3.40 25.87
CA GLN A 190 12.17 -4.29 26.65
C GLN A 190 12.54 -3.73 28.02
N LYS A 191 12.58 -2.40 28.19
CA LYS A 191 12.82 -1.76 29.50
C LYS A 191 11.78 -2.19 30.53
N ASP A 192 10.51 -2.28 30.10
CA ASP A 192 9.38 -2.67 30.93
C ASP A 192 9.21 -4.20 30.97
N ASN A 193 9.84 -4.93 30.04
CA ASN A 193 9.69 -6.37 29.85
C ASN A 193 11.05 -7.06 29.67
N PRO A 194 11.92 -7.05 30.68
CA PRO A 194 13.31 -7.55 30.57
C PRO A 194 13.42 -9.05 30.35
N ASP A 195 12.35 -9.81 30.54
CA ASP A 195 12.27 -11.24 30.32
C ASP A 195 11.92 -11.63 28.85
N TYR A 196 11.73 -10.61 27.98
CA TYR A 196 11.56 -10.82 26.56
C TYR A 196 12.89 -10.80 25.81
N ASP A 197 13.03 -11.66 24.80
CA ASP A 197 14.19 -11.74 23.91
C ASP A 197 13.75 -11.54 22.46
N MET A 198 14.60 -10.94 21.61
CA MET A 198 14.36 -10.71 20.20
C MET A 198 15.41 -11.40 19.34
N LYS A 199 14.96 -12.07 18.28
CA LYS A 199 15.81 -12.62 17.23
C LYS A 199 15.36 -12.13 15.86
N ILE A 200 16.35 -11.74 15.06
CA ILE A 200 16.13 -11.27 13.69
C ILE A 200 16.56 -12.36 12.71
N TYR A 201 15.65 -12.73 11.81
CA TYR A 201 15.94 -13.63 10.69
C TYR A 201 15.80 -12.88 9.38
N ASN A 202 16.82 -13.01 8.52
CA ASN A 202 16.85 -12.36 7.23
C ASN A 202 16.83 -13.39 6.10
N THR A 203 15.77 -13.38 5.29
CA THR A 203 15.55 -14.36 4.22
C THR A 203 16.57 -14.24 3.06
N GLN A 204 17.30 -13.15 2.98
CA GLN A 204 18.37 -12.98 1.98
C GLN A 204 19.71 -13.58 2.43
N ASN A 205 19.97 -13.56 3.74
CA ASN A 205 21.24 -14.00 4.32
C ASN A 205 21.19 -15.39 4.90
N GLN A 206 19.98 -15.93 5.11
CA GLN A 206 19.76 -17.23 5.72
C GLN A 206 18.85 -18.08 4.83
N THR A 207 19.09 -19.37 4.76
CA THR A 207 18.24 -20.25 3.96
C THR A 207 16.83 -20.31 4.53
N THR A 208 15.83 -20.33 3.66
CA THR A 208 14.41 -20.49 4.06
C THR A 208 14.22 -21.73 4.95
N SER A 209 14.90 -22.84 4.66
CA SER A 209 14.85 -24.07 5.47
C SER A 209 15.37 -23.84 6.88
N HIS A 210 16.43 -23.04 7.07
CA HIS A 210 16.94 -22.69 8.38
C HIS A 210 15.91 -21.88 9.18
N ILE A 211 15.32 -20.87 8.56
CA ILE A 211 14.31 -20.01 9.20
C ILE A 211 13.06 -20.81 9.56
N ILE A 212 12.56 -21.64 8.63
CA ILE A 212 11.43 -22.56 8.89
C ILE A 212 11.74 -23.48 10.08
N SER A 213 12.93 -24.08 10.09
CA SER A 213 13.34 -24.95 11.19
C SER A 213 13.35 -24.20 12.52
N ALA A 214 13.91 -22.98 12.52
CA ALA A 214 13.95 -22.15 13.72
C ALA A 214 12.56 -21.78 14.25
N ILE A 215 11.61 -21.50 13.37
CA ILE A 215 10.28 -21.01 13.76
C ILE A 215 9.26 -22.12 13.94
N CYS A 216 9.22 -23.11 13.04
CA CYS A 216 8.14 -24.08 12.95
C CYS A 216 8.37 -25.36 13.74
N TYR A 217 9.63 -25.74 14.02
CA TYR A 217 9.88 -27.01 14.71
C TYR A 217 9.53 -26.97 16.21
N PRO A 218 8.97 -28.09 16.75
CA PRO A 218 8.02 -28.02 17.85
C PRO A 218 8.58 -27.64 19.23
N ARG A 219 9.85 -27.88 19.50
CA ARG A 219 10.34 -27.71 20.90
C ARG A 219 10.34 -26.24 21.37
N ASN A 220 10.42 -25.29 20.43
CA ASN A 220 10.57 -23.89 20.76
C ASN A 220 9.42 -22.99 20.27
N SER A 221 8.55 -23.46 19.37
CA SER A 221 7.50 -22.64 18.76
C SER A 221 6.41 -22.16 19.74
N TYR A 222 6.24 -22.86 20.84
CA TYR A 222 5.26 -22.46 21.87
C TYR A 222 5.68 -21.24 22.70
N GLY A 223 6.98 -20.95 22.75
CA GLY A 223 7.52 -19.77 23.45
C GLY A 223 7.66 -18.51 22.59
N ARG A 224 7.28 -18.57 21.31
CA ARG A 224 7.60 -17.57 20.30
C ARG A 224 6.39 -16.88 19.74
N VAL A 225 6.59 -15.61 19.35
CA VAL A 225 5.73 -14.86 18.43
C VAL A 225 6.58 -14.41 17.24
N VAL A 226 5.97 -14.29 16.06
CA VAL A 226 6.65 -13.80 14.84
C VAL A 226 6.06 -12.46 14.49
N ILE A 227 6.91 -11.46 14.26
CA ILE A 227 6.54 -10.14 13.80
C ILE A 227 7.26 -9.87 12.48
N ALA A 228 6.54 -9.39 11.49
CA ALA A 228 7.09 -9.06 10.19
C ALA A 228 6.74 -7.63 9.79
N PRO A 229 7.75 -6.77 9.57
CA PRO A 229 7.54 -5.41 9.08
C PRO A 229 6.90 -5.36 7.69
N LYS A 230 7.17 -6.38 6.88
CA LYS A 230 6.58 -6.55 5.55
C LYS A 230 6.00 -7.95 5.42
N TRP A 231 4.81 -8.03 4.81
CA TRP A 231 4.23 -9.31 4.44
C TRP A 231 5.02 -10.00 3.31
N SER A 232 5.10 -11.32 3.37
CA SER A 232 5.61 -12.15 2.29
C SER A 232 4.87 -13.51 2.26
N PRO A 233 4.82 -14.20 1.11
CA PRO A 233 4.22 -15.54 1.01
C PRO A 233 4.84 -16.56 1.98
N PHE A 234 6.11 -16.37 2.34
CA PHE A 234 6.80 -17.16 3.36
C PHE A 234 6.09 -17.11 4.71
N LEU A 235 5.57 -15.96 5.11
CA LEU A 235 4.86 -15.79 6.39
C LEU A 235 3.52 -16.54 6.42
N SER A 236 2.83 -16.66 5.27
CA SER A 236 1.65 -17.56 5.15
C SER A 236 2.01 -19.00 5.46
N PHE A 237 3.14 -19.47 4.94
CA PHE A 237 3.62 -20.81 5.22
C PHE A 237 3.93 -20.98 6.71
N VAL A 238 4.64 -20.04 7.32
CA VAL A 238 4.96 -20.05 8.75
C VAL A 238 3.68 -20.06 9.58
N GLY A 239 2.70 -19.20 9.30
CA GLY A 239 1.43 -19.15 10.03
C GLY A 239 0.62 -20.43 9.96
N LYS A 240 0.66 -21.15 8.83
CA LYS A 240 -0.04 -22.42 8.64
C LYS A 240 0.68 -23.61 9.31
N ASN A 241 2.00 -23.57 9.39
CA ASN A 241 2.82 -24.72 9.80
C ASN A 241 3.50 -24.54 11.16
N SER A 242 3.35 -23.38 11.80
CA SER A 242 3.93 -23.06 13.10
C SER A 242 2.85 -23.00 14.20
N LYS A 243 3.27 -23.20 15.44
CA LYS A 243 2.47 -22.87 16.63
C LYS A 243 2.74 -21.44 17.12
N ALA A 244 3.69 -20.75 16.52
CA ALA A 244 3.94 -19.35 16.81
C ALA A 244 2.91 -18.47 16.07
N PRO A 245 2.21 -17.58 16.76
CA PRO A 245 1.37 -16.59 16.09
C PRO A 245 2.23 -15.64 15.24
N VAL A 246 1.69 -15.23 14.11
CA VAL A 246 2.35 -14.31 13.17
C VAL A 246 1.58 -13.00 13.14
N PHE A 247 2.28 -11.90 13.37
CA PHE A 247 1.78 -10.55 13.27
C PHE A 247 2.47 -9.84 12.10
N ALA A 248 1.74 -9.09 11.34
CA ALA A 248 2.28 -8.26 10.27
C ALA A 248 1.70 -6.84 10.36
N THR A 249 2.48 -5.86 9.92
CA THR A 249 2.04 -4.46 9.87
C THR A 249 1.04 -4.18 8.74
N GLN A 250 0.73 -5.18 7.94
CA GLN A 250 -0.28 -5.13 6.89
C GLN A 250 -1.40 -6.11 7.23
N ASN A 251 -2.65 -5.66 7.03
CA ASN A 251 -3.79 -6.56 7.12
C ASN A 251 -3.81 -7.44 5.85
N VAL A 252 -3.49 -8.69 6.04
CA VAL A 252 -3.40 -9.68 4.94
C VAL A 252 -4.54 -10.71 4.98
N GLY A 253 -5.58 -10.43 5.77
CA GLY A 253 -6.81 -11.25 5.87
C GLY A 253 -6.77 -12.31 6.93
#